data_8052fb00bac201e3c7e0263f7412f7d5
#
_entry.id   8052fb00bac201e3c7e0263f7412f7d5
#
_cell.length_a   1.000
_cell.length_b   1.000
_cell.length_c   1.000
_cell.angle_alpha   90.00
_cell.angle_beta   90.00
_cell.angle_gamma   90.00
#
_symmetry.space_group_name_H-M   'P 1'
#
loop_
_entity.id
_entity.type
_entity.pdbx_description
1 polymer ?
#
loop_
_entity_poly.entity_id
_entity_poly.type
_entity_poly.pdbx_seq_one_letter_code
_entity_poly.pdbx_strand_id
1 'polypeptide(L)'
;SMPMPLVIGALKRLELLRSKPELRQKLWTIVKAIQNGLRERGFYLGTTSSMVTPVLFKGGVGEAANMAMDLRENFGIFCSVVIYPVVPKDVIMFRIIPTAAHTLEDVERTLTAFSALKTKLDSGFYREEALVSVTR
;
A
#
# COMPACT_ATOMS: atom_id res chain seq x y z
N SER A 1 -7.25 32.29 5.41
CA SER A 1 -8.36 31.99 4.49
C SER A 1 -7.95 30.91 3.48
N MET A 2 -8.87 30.05 3.10
CA MET A 2 -8.60 29.02 2.11
C MET A 2 -8.56 29.63 0.70
N PRO A 3 -7.54 29.32 -0.15
CA PRO A 3 -7.48 29.81 -1.52
C PRO A 3 -8.70 29.38 -2.34
N MET A 4 -9.26 30.32 -3.12
CA MET A 4 -10.50 30.10 -3.89
C MET A 4 -10.45 28.85 -4.82
N PRO A 5 -9.35 28.55 -5.54
CA PRO A 5 -9.28 27.34 -6.35
C PRO A 5 -9.45 26.04 -5.56
N LEU A 6 -8.96 26.02 -4.31
CA LEU A 6 -9.16 24.86 -3.42
C LEU A 6 -10.61 24.69 -2.99
N VAL A 7 -11.31 25.81 -2.73
CA VAL A 7 -12.74 25.81 -2.38
C VAL A 7 -13.57 25.26 -3.54
N ILE A 8 -13.34 25.78 -4.75
CA ILE A 8 -14.04 25.33 -5.96
C ILE A 8 -13.77 23.84 -6.21
N GLY A 9 -12.52 23.42 -6.09
CA GLY A 9 -12.14 22.01 -6.24
C GLY A 9 -12.79 21.10 -5.19
N ALA A 10 -12.92 21.57 -3.94
CA ALA A 10 -13.58 20.80 -2.87
C ALA A 10 -15.08 20.65 -3.13
N LEU A 11 -15.75 21.73 -3.56
CA LEU A 11 -17.16 21.69 -3.93
C LEU A 11 -17.43 20.73 -5.09
N LYS A 12 -16.58 20.77 -6.12
CA LYS A 12 -16.70 19.85 -7.27
C LYS A 12 -16.50 18.40 -6.89
N ARG A 13 -15.53 18.10 -6.01
CA ARG A 13 -15.35 16.74 -5.46
C ARG A 13 -16.58 16.27 -4.68
N LEU A 14 -17.15 17.13 -3.87
CA LEU A 14 -18.36 16.80 -3.08
C LEU A 14 -19.55 16.51 -4.01
N GLU A 15 -19.74 17.30 -5.05
CA GLU A 15 -20.74 17.07 -6.10
C GLU A 15 -20.55 15.69 -6.75
N LEU A 16 -19.31 15.38 -7.18
CA LEU A 16 -18.98 14.10 -7.80
C LEU A 16 -19.21 12.91 -6.85
N LEU A 17 -18.84 13.03 -5.59
CA LEU A 17 -19.09 11.99 -4.59
C LEU A 17 -20.58 11.69 -4.39
N ARG A 18 -21.44 12.69 -4.53
CA ARG A 18 -22.90 12.56 -4.41
C ARG A 18 -23.54 12.04 -5.68
N SER A 19 -23.08 12.50 -6.85
CA SER A 19 -23.70 12.20 -8.14
C SER A 19 -23.17 10.93 -8.82
N LYS A 20 -22.01 10.40 -8.39
CA LYS A 20 -21.33 9.24 -8.98
C LYS A 20 -21.05 8.13 -7.96
N PRO A 21 -22.09 7.49 -7.40
CA PRO A 21 -21.91 6.41 -6.41
C PRO A 21 -21.19 5.19 -6.98
N GLU A 22 -21.21 5.00 -8.31
CA GLU A 22 -20.51 3.93 -9.00
C GLU A 22 -18.98 3.96 -8.81
N LEU A 23 -18.38 5.15 -8.65
CA LEU A 23 -16.95 5.27 -8.37
C LEU A 23 -16.59 4.67 -7.02
N ARG A 24 -17.43 4.90 -6.01
CA ARG A 24 -17.24 4.32 -4.68
C ARG A 24 -17.48 2.82 -4.68
N GLN A 25 -18.47 2.34 -5.42
CA GLN A 25 -18.73 0.90 -5.56
C GLN A 25 -17.55 0.20 -6.22
N LYS A 26 -17.02 0.77 -7.32
CA LYS A 26 -15.84 0.26 -8.02
C LYS A 26 -14.61 0.22 -7.10
N LEU A 27 -14.38 1.29 -6.33
CA LEU A 27 -13.30 1.32 -5.33
C LEU A 27 -13.42 0.19 -4.32
N TRP A 28 -14.62 -0.03 -3.77
CA TRP A 28 -14.86 -1.13 -2.81
C TRP A 28 -14.65 -2.51 -3.42
N THR A 29 -14.97 -2.71 -4.69
CA THR A 29 -14.67 -3.95 -5.40
C THR A 29 -13.17 -4.23 -5.42
N ILE A 30 -12.36 -3.23 -5.77
CA ILE A 30 -10.89 -3.33 -5.77
C ILE A 30 -10.35 -3.56 -4.35
N VAL A 31 -10.82 -2.79 -3.36
CA VAL A 31 -10.40 -2.93 -1.96
C VAL A 31 -10.67 -4.34 -1.43
N LYS A 32 -11.88 -4.86 -1.64
CA LYS A 32 -12.24 -6.21 -1.19
C LYS A 32 -11.40 -7.28 -1.87
N ALA A 33 -11.14 -7.15 -3.18
CA ALA A 33 -10.29 -8.07 -3.91
C ALA A 33 -8.86 -8.09 -3.35
N ILE A 34 -8.25 -6.92 -3.08
CA ILE A 34 -6.94 -6.82 -2.45
C ILE A 34 -6.94 -7.45 -1.05
N GLN A 35 -7.90 -7.05 -0.19
CA GLN A 35 -7.95 -7.52 1.19
C GLN A 35 -8.16 -9.03 1.28
N ASN A 36 -9.07 -9.59 0.49
CA ASN A 36 -9.32 -11.02 0.48
C ASN A 36 -8.11 -11.78 -0.08
N GLY A 37 -7.58 -11.35 -1.23
CA GLY A 37 -6.41 -11.99 -1.83
C GLY A 37 -5.16 -11.97 -0.95
N LEU A 38 -4.95 -10.91 -0.16
CA LEU A 38 -3.87 -10.86 0.83
C LEU A 38 -4.12 -11.81 2.01
N ARG A 39 -5.36 -11.85 2.54
CA ARG A 39 -5.71 -12.76 3.64
C ARG A 39 -5.54 -14.24 3.23
N GLU A 40 -6.00 -14.60 2.03
CA GLU A 40 -5.84 -15.95 1.47
C GLU A 40 -4.37 -16.36 1.32
N ARG A 41 -3.48 -15.39 1.08
CA ARG A 41 -2.02 -15.59 1.04
C ARG A 41 -1.34 -15.49 2.41
N GLY A 42 -2.12 -15.44 3.50
CA GLY A 42 -1.62 -15.44 4.88
C GLY A 42 -0.97 -14.15 5.32
N PHE A 43 -1.36 -13.00 4.74
CA PHE A 43 -0.93 -11.69 5.24
C PHE A 43 -1.80 -11.22 6.41
N TYR A 44 -1.15 -10.60 7.38
CA TYR A 44 -1.84 -9.97 8.50
C TYR A 44 -2.17 -8.52 8.18
N LEU A 45 -3.46 -8.20 8.18
CA LEU A 45 -4.00 -6.88 7.82
C LEU A 45 -4.61 -6.14 9.03
N GLY A 46 -4.49 -6.70 10.23
CA GLY A 46 -5.23 -6.19 11.38
C GLY A 46 -6.76 -6.27 11.18
N THR A 47 -7.48 -5.44 11.91
CA THR A 47 -8.96 -5.37 11.89
C THR A 47 -9.46 -4.21 11.03
N THR A 48 -8.93 -4.08 9.79
CA THR A 48 -9.34 -2.97 8.94
C THR A 48 -10.74 -3.17 8.36
N SER A 49 -11.55 -2.11 8.42
CA SER A 49 -12.84 -1.98 7.74
C SER A 49 -12.84 -0.78 6.77
N SER A 50 -11.68 -0.17 6.54
CA SER A 50 -11.50 1.00 5.70
C SER A 50 -11.06 0.65 4.28
N MET A 51 -11.05 1.64 3.39
CA MET A 51 -10.51 1.52 2.03
C MET A 51 -8.99 1.45 2.01
N VAL A 52 -8.32 1.86 3.09
CA VAL A 52 -6.88 1.71 3.27
C VAL A 52 -6.59 0.33 3.84
N THR A 53 -5.73 -0.41 3.18
CA THR A 53 -5.36 -1.76 3.59
C THR A 53 -3.95 -1.75 4.18
N PRO A 54 -3.79 -1.90 5.50
CA PRO A 54 -2.49 -2.10 6.13
C PRO A 54 -2.02 -3.53 5.88
N VAL A 55 -0.76 -3.70 5.51
CA VAL A 55 -0.10 -5.00 5.44
C VAL A 55 1.08 -4.96 6.40
N LEU A 56 1.07 -5.83 7.40
CA LEU A 56 2.06 -5.82 8.46
C LEU A 56 3.08 -6.94 8.27
N PHE A 57 4.34 -6.59 8.47
CA PHE A 57 5.48 -7.50 8.46
C PHE A 57 6.29 -7.30 9.74
N LYS A 58 7.12 -8.29 10.07
CA LYS A 58 8.15 -8.17 11.10
C LYS A 58 9.48 -7.82 10.44
N GLY A 59 10.15 -6.78 10.92
CA GLY A 59 11.44 -6.36 10.39
C GLY A 59 11.84 -4.97 10.83
N GLY A 60 13.07 -4.58 10.52
CA GLY A 60 13.65 -3.30 10.87
C GLY A 60 13.48 -2.22 9.79
N VAL A 61 13.99 -1.03 10.09
CA VAL A 61 13.91 0.15 9.21
C VAL A 61 14.63 -0.08 7.87
N GLY A 62 15.80 -0.75 7.90
CA GLY A 62 16.57 -1.06 6.70
C GLY A 62 15.81 -2.01 5.77
N GLU A 63 15.24 -3.08 6.33
CA GLU A 63 14.39 -4.01 5.58
C GLU A 63 13.17 -3.30 4.97
N ALA A 64 12.54 -2.39 5.71
CA ALA A 64 11.41 -1.61 5.23
C ALA A 64 11.76 -0.73 4.02
N ALA A 65 12.93 -0.08 4.06
CA ALA A 65 13.42 0.76 2.96
C ALA A 65 13.70 -0.08 1.71
N ASN A 66 14.40 -1.21 1.86
CA ASN A 66 14.73 -2.11 0.75
C ASN A 66 13.46 -2.73 0.13
N MET A 67 12.50 -3.14 0.95
CA MET A 67 11.19 -3.62 0.47
C MET A 67 10.43 -2.55 -0.32
N ALA A 68 10.43 -1.29 0.15
CA ALA A 68 9.77 -0.20 -0.54
C ALA A 68 10.43 0.11 -1.89
N MET A 69 11.77 0.06 -1.97
CA MET A 69 12.51 0.20 -3.22
C MET A 69 12.22 -0.95 -4.18
N ASP A 70 12.24 -2.19 -3.70
CA ASP A 70 11.93 -3.37 -4.51
C ASP A 70 10.52 -3.31 -5.11
N LEU A 71 9.51 -2.91 -4.31
CA LEU A 71 8.15 -2.69 -4.82
C LEU A 71 8.11 -1.68 -5.95
N ARG A 72 8.84 -0.58 -5.78
CA ARG A 72 8.85 0.52 -6.74
C ARG A 72 9.60 0.17 -8.01
N GLU A 73 10.84 -0.31 -7.89
CA GLU A 73 11.74 -0.47 -9.03
C GLU A 73 11.45 -1.76 -9.82
N ASN A 74 11.12 -2.86 -9.13
CA ASN A 74 10.94 -4.15 -9.78
C ASN A 74 9.48 -4.52 -10.07
N PHE A 75 8.53 -3.97 -9.28
CA PHE A 75 7.10 -4.28 -9.47
C PHE A 75 6.29 -3.07 -9.95
N GLY A 76 6.88 -1.86 -9.98
CA GLY A 76 6.20 -0.64 -10.41
C GLY A 76 5.06 -0.22 -9.46
N ILE A 77 5.14 -0.61 -8.18
CA ILE A 77 4.10 -0.33 -7.19
C ILE A 77 4.62 0.71 -6.20
N PHE A 78 3.96 1.87 -6.18
CA PHE A 78 4.20 2.88 -5.17
C PHE A 78 3.25 2.68 -3.98
N CYS A 79 3.81 2.35 -2.83
CA CYS A 79 3.08 2.11 -1.60
C CYS A 79 3.75 2.84 -0.43
N SER A 80 2.96 3.46 0.43
CA SER A 80 3.53 4.13 1.60
C SER A 80 3.91 3.12 2.68
N VAL A 81 5.15 3.24 3.18
CA VAL A 81 5.65 2.46 4.29
C VAL A 81 5.62 3.26 5.60
N VAL A 82 5.26 2.62 6.67
CA VAL A 82 5.17 3.20 8.02
C VAL A 82 6.00 2.33 8.96
N ILE A 83 6.85 2.99 9.73
CA ILE A 83 7.80 2.39 10.66
C ILE A 83 7.72 3.09 12.02
N TYR A 84 8.50 2.61 13.00
CA TYR A 84 8.66 3.30 14.28
C TYR A 84 9.01 4.80 14.06
N PRO A 85 8.47 5.75 14.85
CA PRO A 85 7.66 5.56 16.07
C PRO A 85 6.13 5.46 15.83
N VAL A 86 5.64 5.46 14.60
CA VAL A 86 4.19 5.43 14.27
C VAL A 86 3.60 4.04 14.52
N VAL A 87 4.40 3.01 14.30
CA VAL A 87 4.11 1.61 14.67
C VAL A 87 5.16 1.13 15.68
N PRO A 88 4.92 0.04 16.42
CA PRO A 88 5.89 -0.53 17.33
C PRO A 88 7.23 -0.85 16.64
N LYS A 89 8.32 -0.92 17.45
CA LYS A 89 9.62 -1.39 16.95
C LYS A 89 9.46 -2.78 16.34
N ASP A 90 10.26 -3.05 15.30
CA ASP A 90 10.29 -4.32 14.58
C ASP A 90 8.98 -4.66 13.83
N VAL A 91 8.13 -3.65 13.63
CA VAL A 91 6.95 -3.74 12.77
C VAL A 91 7.12 -2.82 11.57
N ILE A 92 6.90 -3.37 10.40
CA ILE A 92 6.81 -2.65 9.12
C ILE A 92 5.36 -2.69 8.67
N MET A 93 4.76 -1.54 8.38
CA MET A 93 3.41 -1.47 7.83
C MET A 93 3.42 -0.83 6.45
N PHE A 94 2.99 -1.55 5.44
CA PHE A 94 2.66 -0.97 4.14
C PHE A 94 1.19 -0.58 4.11
N ARG A 95 0.89 0.62 3.61
CA ARG A 95 -0.50 1.07 3.42
C ARG A 95 -0.85 1.08 1.95
N ILE A 96 -1.67 0.14 1.54
CA ILE A 96 -2.20 0.08 0.18
C ILE A 96 -3.44 0.98 0.12
N ILE A 97 -3.40 1.97 -0.78
CA ILE A 97 -4.45 2.97 -0.96
C ILE A 97 -4.90 2.92 -2.43
N PRO A 98 -5.81 2.01 -2.78
CA PRO A 98 -6.29 1.90 -4.15
C PRO A 98 -7.23 3.06 -4.52
N THR A 99 -7.45 3.21 -5.80
CA THR A 99 -8.41 4.16 -6.36
C THR A 99 -9.42 3.43 -7.24
N ALA A 100 -10.50 4.11 -7.63
CA ALA A 100 -11.47 3.56 -8.57
C ALA A 100 -10.94 3.42 -10.01
N ALA A 101 -9.74 3.93 -10.30
CA ALA A 101 -9.06 3.77 -11.59
C ALA A 101 -8.33 2.43 -11.72
N HIS A 102 -7.97 1.79 -10.61
CA HIS A 102 -7.31 0.48 -10.64
C HIS A 102 -8.22 -0.62 -11.19
N THR A 103 -7.59 -1.65 -11.71
CA THR A 103 -8.24 -2.82 -12.32
C THR A 103 -8.01 -4.08 -11.46
N LEU A 104 -8.70 -5.17 -11.77
CA LEU A 104 -8.43 -6.46 -11.15
C LEU A 104 -7.06 -7.03 -11.55
N GLU A 105 -6.54 -6.67 -12.71
CA GLU A 105 -5.17 -7.00 -13.11
C GLU A 105 -4.14 -6.32 -12.20
N ASP A 106 -4.35 -5.05 -11.85
CA ASP A 106 -3.51 -4.35 -10.87
C ASP A 106 -3.57 -5.01 -9.49
N VAL A 107 -4.73 -5.55 -9.12
CA VAL A 107 -4.88 -6.35 -7.89
C VAL A 107 -3.98 -7.57 -7.94
N GLU A 108 -4.05 -8.40 -8.98
CA GLU A 108 -3.23 -9.61 -9.09
C GLU A 108 -1.73 -9.31 -9.12
N ARG A 109 -1.32 -8.26 -9.84
CA ARG A 109 0.07 -7.78 -9.81
C ARG A 109 0.52 -7.40 -8.39
N THR A 110 -0.35 -6.70 -7.65
CA THR A 110 -0.07 -6.30 -6.27
C THR A 110 0.06 -7.52 -5.35
N LEU A 111 -0.85 -8.48 -5.46
CA LEU A 111 -0.81 -9.72 -4.67
C LEU A 111 0.46 -10.53 -4.94
N THR A 112 0.85 -10.64 -6.20
CA THR A 112 2.08 -11.32 -6.62
C THR A 112 3.32 -10.61 -6.06
N ALA A 113 3.38 -9.29 -6.15
CA ALA A 113 4.48 -8.49 -5.63
C ALA A 113 4.63 -8.66 -4.12
N PHE A 114 3.54 -8.56 -3.35
CA PHE A 114 3.59 -8.74 -1.90
C PHE A 114 3.99 -10.17 -1.50
N SER A 115 3.57 -11.19 -2.26
CA SER A 115 4.01 -12.56 -2.04
C SER A 115 5.52 -12.72 -2.25
N ALA A 116 6.07 -12.11 -3.31
CA ALA A 116 7.50 -12.09 -3.57
C ALA A 116 8.27 -11.34 -2.45
N LEU A 117 7.75 -10.19 -2.00
CA LEU A 117 8.34 -9.46 -0.86
C LEU A 117 8.43 -10.33 0.39
N LYS A 118 7.34 -11.03 0.73
CA LYS A 118 7.31 -11.90 1.90
C LYS A 118 8.37 -12.99 1.80
N THR A 119 8.48 -13.66 0.66
CA THR A 119 9.49 -14.70 0.43
C THR A 119 10.91 -14.15 0.56
N LYS A 120 11.19 -12.98 -0.02
CA LYS A 120 12.50 -12.32 0.08
C LYS A 120 12.80 -11.88 1.52
N LEU A 121 11.82 -11.37 2.25
CA LEU A 121 11.98 -10.98 3.66
C LEU A 121 12.30 -12.20 4.53
N ASP A 122 11.54 -13.30 4.37
CA ASP A 122 11.71 -14.53 5.13
C ASP A 122 13.07 -15.20 4.83
N SER A 123 13.61 -15.05 3.63
CA SER A 123 14.97 -15.51 3.26
C SER A 123 16.11 -14.62 3.77
N GLY A 124 15.80 -13.46 4.38
CA GLY A 124 16.81 -12.51 4.84
C GLY A 124 17.41 -11.62 3.76
N PHE A 125 16.91 -11.69 2.52
CA PHE A 125 17.42 -10.94 1.37
C PHE A 125 17.56 -9.42 1.64
N TYR A 126 16.60 -8.84 2.34
CA TYR A 126 16.60 -7.39 2.63
C TYR A 126 17.54 -6.96 3.76
N ARG A 127 18.17 -7.89 4.48
CA ARG A 127 19.14 -7.59 5.54
C ARG A 127 20.51 -7.25 5.00
N GLU A 128 20.91 -7.85 3.89
CA GLU A 128 22.27 -7.75 3.34
C GLU A 128 22.47 -6.54 2.41
N GLU A 129 21.43 -6.03 1.75
CA GLU A 129 21.54 -4.94 0.77
C GLU A 129 21.49 -3.52 1.35
N ALA A 130 21.27 -3.35 2.64
CA ALA A 130 20.98 -2.04 3.26
C ALA A 130 22.13 -1.02 3.22
N LEU A 131 23.32 -1.32 2.71
CA LEU A 131 24.52 -0.46 2.81
C LEU A 131 25.20 -0.08 1.50
N VAL A 132 24.78 -0.58 0.34
CA VAL A 132 25.56 -0.40 -0.90
C VAL A 132 25.08 0.71 -1.84
N SER A 133 23.87 1.24 -1.68
CA SER A 133 23.27 2.20 -2.65
C SER A 133 23.28 3.67 -2.23
N VAL A 134 23.78 4.02 -1.06
CA VAL A 134 23.81 5.43 -0.58
C VAL A 134 25.13 6.15 -0.94
N THR A 135 26.08 5.47 -1.57
CA THR A 135 27.41 6.04 -1.90
C THR A 135 27.68 6.04 -3.42
N ARG A 136 26.71 6.53 -4.20
CA ARG A 136 27.00 6.95 -5.59
C ARG A 136 26.14 8.15 -5.98
#